data_3a7fd3abc6f4114955b9874398e67017
#
_entry.id   3a7fd3abc6f4114955b9874398e67017
#
_cell.length_a   1.000
_cell.length_b   1.000
_cell.length_c   1.000
_cell.angle_alpha   90.00
_cell.angle_beta   90.00
_cell.angle_gamma   90.00
#
_symmetry.space_group_name_H-M   'P 1'
#
loop_
_entity.id
_entity.type
_entity.pdbx_description
1 polymer ?
#
loop_
_entity_poly.entity_id
_entity_poly.type
_entity_poly.pdbx_seq_one_letter_code
_entity_poly.pdbx_strand_id
1 'polypeptide(L)'
;AVYGLAEWSADALKDAQLIAVPGCYPTAAQLSLKPLIEANLLDLNQWPVINATSGVSGAGRKAAIGNSFCEVSLQPYGIFNHRHQPEIASHLGAKVIFTPHLGNFKRGILETITCRLKPGVGHAQIAAVYQQAYADKPLVRLYDKGVPALKSVEGLPFCDIGFAVQDDHLIVVAAEDNLLKGAAAQAVQCANIRFGFAETQSLI
;
A
#
# COMPACT_ATOMS: atom_id res chain seq x y z
N ALA A 1 -15.43 -14.44 3.39
CA ALA A 1 -15.21 -13.14 2.76
C ALA A 1 -14.06 -13.24 1.76
N VAL A 2 -14.16 -12.53 0.63
CA VAL A 2 -13.04 -12.33 -0.29
C VAL A 2 -12.23 -11.11 0.20
N TYR A 3 -10.92 -11.22 0.24
CA TYR A 3 -10.06 -10.10 0.56
C TYR A 3 -9.94 -9.18 -0.65
N GLY A 4 -10.42 -7.96 -0.52
CA GLY A 4 -10.65 -7.03 -1.62
C GLY A 4 -9.46 -6.11 -1.92
N LEU A 5 -8.25 -6.67 -2.08
CA LEU A 5 -7.16 -5.97 -2.76
C LEU A 5 -7.48 -6.03 -4.25
N ALA A 6 -8.19 -5.01 -4.75
CA ALA A 6 -8.92 -5.05 -6.01
C ALA A 6 -8.06 -5.48 -7.22
N GLU A 7 -6.83 -4.98 -7.32
CA GLU A 7 -5.89 -5.27 -8.39
C GLU A 7 -5.49 -6.77 -8.46
N TRP A 8 -5.59 -7.48 -7.33
CA TRP A 8 -5.16 -8.88 -7.19
C TRP A 8 -6.31 -9.85 -7.01
N SER A 9 -7.50 -9.35 -6.73
CA SER A 9 -8.67 -10.18 -6.40
C SER A 9 -9.82 -10.04 -7.39
N ALA A 10 -9.61 -9.38 -8.54
CA ALA A 10 -10.67 -9.00 -9.45
C ALA A 10 -11.59 -10.18 -9.84
N ASP A 11 -11.03 -11.33 -10.15
CA ASP A 11 -11.84 -12.50 -10.53
C ASP A 11 -12.65 -13.06 -9.35
N ALA A 12 -12.06 -13.13 -8.16
CA ALA A 12 -12.75 -13.59 -6.97
C ALA A 12 -13.84 -12.61 -6.50
N LEU A 13 -13.69 -11.32 -6.81
CA LEU A 13 -14.66 -10.28 -6.46
C LEU A 13 -15.95 -10.40 -7.26
N LYS A 14 -15.92 -10.90 -8.50
CA LYS A 14 -17.09 -11.01 -9.39
C LYS A 14 -18.25 -11.76 -8.76
N ASP A 15 -17.96 -12.79 -7.97
CA ASP A 15 -18.97 -13.65 -7.33
C ASP A 15 -19.05 -13.48 -5.81
N ALA A 16 -18.31 -12.51 -5.25
CA ALA A 16 -18.20 -12.33 -3.81
C ALA A 16 -19.53 -11.83 -3.21
N GLN A 17 -20.00 -12.49 -2.15
CA GLN A 17 -21.13 -12.02 -1.34
C GLN A 17 -20.69 -11.16 -0.16
N LEU A 18 -19.45 -11.32 0.29
CA LEU A 18 -18.86 -10.56 1.37
C LEU A 18 -17.40 -10.22 1.00
N ILE A 19 -17.09 -8.94 1.02
CA ILE A 19 -15.77 -8.43 0.67
C ILE A 19 -15.15 -7.77 1.89
N ALA A 20 -13.96 -8.21 2.27
CA ALA A 20 -13.16 -7.60 3.31
C ALA A 20 -12.15 -6.64 2.63
N VAL A 21 -12.43 -5.35 2.66
CA VAL A 21 -11.52 -4.35 2.09
C VAL A 21 -10.27 -4.21 2.96
N PRO A 22 -9.06 -4.22 2.36
CA PRO A 22 -7.80 -4.05 3.10
C PRO A 22 -7.77 -2.79 3.96
N GLY A 23 -6.99 -2.83 5.04
CA GLY A 23 -6.63 -1.62 5.76
C GLY A 23 -5.78 -0.66 4.91
N CYS A 24 -5.70 0.61 5.31
CA CYS A 24 -4.99 1.62 4.52
C CYS A 24 -3.49 1.31 4.36
N TYR A 25 -2.76 1.06 5.42
CA TYR A 25 -1.36 0.62 5.31
C TYR A 25 -1.18 -0.72 4.56
N PRO A 26 -2.01 -1.77 4.82
CA PRO A 26 -1.94 -3.01 4.05
C PRO A 26 -2.12 -2.83 2.55
N THR A 27 -2.92 -1.86 2.10
CA THR A 27 -3.10 -1.58 0.67
C THR A 27 -1.79 -1.16 0.02
N ALA A 28 -1.14 -0.10 0.51
CA ALA A 28 0.11 0.39 -0.05
C ALA A 28 1.25 -0.64 0.06
N ALA A 29 1.39 -1.29 1.23
CA ALA A 29 2.42 -2.30 1.46
C ALA A 29 2.28 -3.50 0.52
N GLN A 30 1.07 -4.02 0.34
CA GLN A 30 0.83 -5.19 -0.51
C GLN A 30 0.96 -4.86 -1.99
N LEU A 31 0.45 -3.71 -2.44
CA LEU A 31 0.66 -3.26 -3.83
C LEU A 31 2.14 -3.05 -4.14
N SER A 32 2.94 -2.66 -3.15
CA SER A 32 4.39 -2.52 -3.31
C SER A 32 5.14 -3.85 -3.35
N LEU A 33 4.80 -4.79 -2.47
CA LEU A 33 5.63 -5.98 -2.23
C LEU A 33 5.16 -7.22 -2.97
N LYS A 34 3.84 -7.36 -3.18
CA LYS A 34 3.26 -8.58 -3.73
C LYS A 34 3.83 -8.97 -5.10
N PRO A 35 3.96 -8.06 -6.07
CA PRO A 35 4.56 -8.40 -7.36
C PRO A 35 5.97 -8.95 -7.23
N LEU A 36 6.78 -8.35 -6.36
CA LEU A 36 8.19 -8.70 -6.17
C LEU A 36 8.36 -10.05 -5.47
N ILE A 37 7.48 -10.36 -4.52
CA ILE A 37 7.47 -11.63 -3.79
C ILE A 37 7.02 -12.75 -4.73
N GLU A 38 5.96 -12.57 -5.51
CA GLU A 38 5.46 -13.57 -6.46
C GLU A 38 6.46 -13.85 -7.59
N ALA A 39 7.17 -12.80 -8.04
CA ALA A 39 8.27 -12.95 -8.99
C ALA A 39 9.55 -13.52 -8.36
N ASN A 40 9.56 -13.80 -7.05
CA ASN A 40 10.69 -14.37 -6.31
C ASN A 40 11.98 -13.55 -6.40
N LEU A 41 11.87 -12.22 -6.40
CA LEU A 41 13.00 -11.29 -6.54
C LEU A 41 13.64 -10.89 -5.19
N LEU A 42 12.90 -11.03 -4.08
CA LEU A 42 13.35 -10.62 -2.74
C LEU A 42 14.05 -11.76 -1.99
N ASP A 43 15.11 -11.44 -1.25
CA ASP A 43 15.68 -12.33 -0.23
C ASP A 43 14.88 -12.20 1.07
N LEU A 44 13.90 -13.08 1.26
CA LEU A 44 13.01 -13.08 2.42
C LEU A 44 13.66 -13.62 3.71
N ASN A 45 14.93 -14.04 3.69
CA ASN A 45 15.69 -14.27 4.91
C ASN A 45 15.93 -12.94 5.67
N GLN A 46 15.92 -11.83 4.93
CA GLN A 46 15.85 -10.49 5.48
C GLN A 46 14.43 -9.93 5.26
N TRP A 47 13.68 -9.79 6.34
CA TRP A 47 12.30 -9.34 6.25
C TRP A 47 12.22 -7.92 5.70
N PRO A 48 11.32 -7.63 4.75
CA PRO A 48 11.05 -6.26 4.33
C PRO A 48 10.73 -5.36 5.52
N VAL A 49 11.34 -4.18 5.56
CA VAL A 49 11.13 -3.18 6.61
C VAL A 49 10.25 -2.07 6.05
N ILE A 50 9.06 -1.90 6.62
CA ILE A 50 8.04 -0.94 6.20
C ILE A 50 7.97 0.18 7.25
N ASN A 51 8.46 1.36 6.91
CA ASN A 51 8.25 2.58 7.68
C ASN A 51 7.14 3.38 7.01
N ALA A 52 6.00 3.48 7.68
CA ALA A 52 4.80 4.07 7.11
C ALA A 52 4.34 5.27 7.94
N THR A 53 4.07 6.40 7.31
CA THR A 53 3.55 7.59 7.98
C THR A 53 2.14 7.90 7.48
N SER A 54 1.18 8.01 8.40
CA SER A 54 -0.21 8.38 8.11
C SER A 54 -0.56 9.74 8.71
N GLY A 55 -1.37 10.50 8.00
CA GLY A 55 -2.05 11.65 8.58
C GLY A 55 -3.04 11.25 9.69
N VAL A 56 -3.41 12.22 10.54
CA VAL A 56 -4.25 12.02 11.74
C VAL A 56 -5.63 11.44 11.45
N SER A 57 -6.16 11.61 10.24
CA SER A 57 -7.43 11.00 9.85
C SER A 57 -7.39 9.45 9.89
N GLY A 58 -6.19 8.84 9.80
CA GLY A 58 -6.00 7.40 9.97
C GLY A 58 -6.28 6.89 11.40
N ALA A 59 -6.22 7.76 12.40
CA ALA A 59 -6.59 7.44 13.79
C ALA A 59 -8.11 7.30 14.00
N GLY A 60 -8.92 7.62 12.98
CA GLY A 60 -10.37 7.52 13.03
C GLY A 60 -11.05 8.74 13.68
N ARG A 61 -12.36 8.64 13.90
CA ARG A 61 -13.24 9.77 14.34
C ARG A 61 -13.26 10.01 15.85
N LYS A 62 -12.71 9.08 16.65
CA LYS A 62 -12.72 9.23 18.11
C LYS A 62 -11.74 10.32 18.52
N ALA A 63 -12.25 11.35 19.21
CA ALA A 63 -11.40 12.38 19.77
C ALA A 63 -10.51 11.78 20.88
N ALA A 64 -9.21 12.05 20.78
CA ALA A 64 -8.21 11.66 21.76
C ALA A 64 -7.08 12.69 21.77
N ILE A 65 -6.37 12.80 22.88
CA ILE A 65 -5.26 13.74 23.03
C ILE A 65 -4.23 13.53 21.93
N GLY A 66 -3.83 12.28 21.68
CA GLY A 66 -2.79 11.93 20.69
C GLY A 66 -3.14 12.22 19.22
N ASN A 67 -4.41 12.54 18.90
CA ASN A 67 -4.83 12.99 17.57
C ASN A 67 -5.39 14.41 17.56
N SER A 68 -5.26 15.14 18.67
CA SER A 68 -5.53 16.57 18.74
C SER A 68 -4.43 17.34 18.02
N PHE A 69 -4.80 18.32 17.19
CA PHE A 69 -3.85 19.07 16.37
C PHE A 69 -2.68 19.68 17.15
N CYS A 70 -2.94 20.17 18.38
CA CYS A 70 -1.90 20.78 19.22
C CYS A 70 -0.96 19.77 19.89
N GLU A 71 -1.36 18.51 19.95
CA GLU A 71 -0.61 17.45 20.64
C GLU A 71 0.03 16.45 19.68
N VAL A 72 -0.51 16.36 18.45
CA VAL A 72 0.01 15.41 17.46
C VAL A 72 1.43 15.79 17.03
N SER A 73 2.31 14.82 17.07
CA SER A 73 3.70 14.93 16.63
C SER A 73 4.05 13.74 15.74
N LEU A 74 5.01 13.91 14.87
CA LEU A 74 5.54 12.76 14.11
C LEU A 74 6.17 11.77 15.07
N GLN A 75 5.52 10.63 15.27
CA GLN A 75 5.97 9.60 16.20
C GLN A 75 5.56 8.20 15.76
N PRO A 76 6.40 7.18 16.01
CA PRO A 76 6.02 5.80 15.81
C PRO A 76 5.01 5.37 16.88
N TYR A 77 4.15 4.41 16.51
CA TYR A 77 3.21 3.79 17.44
C TYR A 77 2.99 2.32 17.08
N GLY A 78 2.46 1.54 18.00
CA GLY A 78 2.08 0.15 17.74
C GLY A 78 3.20 -0.74 17.22
N ILE A 79 4.46 -0.49 17.61
CA ILE A 79 5.62 -1.26 17.15
C ILE A 79 5.44 -2.73 17.55
N PHE A 80 5.50 -3.64 16.56
CA PHE A 80 5.27 -5.09 16.69
C PHE A 80 3.90 -5.53 17.19
N ASN A 81 2.97 -4.61 17.48
CA ASN A 81 1.63 -4.94 17.96
C ASN A 81 0.48 -4.27 17.17
N HIS A 82 0.80 -3.56 16.09
CA HIS A 82 -0.21 -2.95 15.25
C HIS A 82 -1.00 -4.01 14.47
N ARG A 83 -2.33 -3.89 14.46
CA ARG A 83 -3.26 -4.84 13.81
C ARG A 83 -3.00 -5.09 12.32
N HIS A 84 -2.39 -4.13 11.61
CA HIS A 84 -2.10 -4.26 10.20
C HIS A 84 -0.85 -5.12 9.91
N GLN A 85 0.07 -5.31 10.86
CA GLN A 85 1.24 -6.15 10.63
C GLN A 85 0.89 -7.60 10.28
N PRO A 86 0.04 -8.31 11.05
CA PRO A 86 -0.38 -9.66 10.68
C PRO A 86 -1.21 -9.69 9.40
N GLU A 87 -2.00 -8.66 9.09
CA GLU A 87 -2.74 -8.54 7.83
C GLU A 87 -1.76 -8.48 6.63
N ILE A 88 -0.77 -7.59 6.68
CA ILE A 88 0.26 -7.48 5.65
C ILE A 88 0.99 -8.81 5.47
N ALA A 89 1.50 -9.38 6.57
CA ALA A 89 2.28 -10.60 6.51
C ALA A 89 1.50 -11.80 5.97
N SER A 90 0.24 -11.97 6.38
CA SER A 90 -0.59 -13.11 5.95
C SER A 90 -0.94 -13.03 4.46
N HIS A 91 -1.26 -11.86 3.93
CA HIS A 91 -1.63 -11.68 2.53
C HIS A 91 -0.44 -11.58 1.57
N LEU A 92 0.75 -11.27 2.08
CA LEU A 92 2.01 -11.39 1.34
C LEU A 92 2.60 -12.80 1.38
N GLY A 93 2.20 -13.65 2.33
CA GLY A 93 2.86 -14.93 2.60
C GLY A 93 4.31 -14.76 3.09
N ALA A 94 4.66 -13.61 3.65
CA ALA A 94 6.01 -13.28 4.08
C ALA A 94 5.99 -12.47 5.38
N LYS A 95 7.01 -12.67 6.22
CA LYS A 95 7.19 -11.85 7.42
C LYS A 95 7.67 -10.46 7.04
N VAL A 96 7.22 -9.44 7.78
CA VAL A 96 7.62 -8.04 7.61
C VAL A 96 7.91 -7.40 8.96
N ILE A 97 8.73 -6.36 8.97
CA ILE A 97 8.86 -5.42 10.09
C ILE A 97 8.04 -4.19 9.71
N PHE A 98 7.00 -3.89 10.48
CA PHE A 98 6.10 -2.78 10.21
C PHE A 98 6.16 -1.76 11.34
N THR A 99 6.53 -0.53 11.01
CA THR A 99 6.61 0.58 11.96
C THR A 99 5.72 1.73 11.47
N PRO A 100 4.47 1.82 11.93
CA PRO A 100 3.61 2.94 11.60
C PRO A 100 4.00 4.19 12.39
N HIS A 101 3.86 5.35 11.73
CA HIS A 101 4.04 6.67 12.33
C HIS A 101 2.76 7.48 12.14
N LEU A 102 2.41 8.26 13.15
CA LEU A 102 1.40 9.30 13.04
C LEU A 102 2.08 10.62 12.73
N GLY A 103 1.67 11.28 11.64
CA GLY A 103 2.20 12.58 11.25
C GLY A 103 1.21 13.71 11.53
N ASN A 104 1.70 14.93 11.74
CA ASN A 104 0.89 16.12 12.02
C ASN A 104 0.32 16.76 10.75
N PHE A 105 -0.25 15.96 9.89
CA PHE A 105 -0.98 16.38 8.68
C PHE A 105 -2.32 15.63 8.60
N LYS A 106 -3.23 16.12 7.77
CA LYS A 106 -4.63 15.67 7.83
C LYS A 106 -4.83 14.28 7.26
N ARG A 107 -4.33 13.99 6.06
CA ARG A 107 -4.60 12.74 5.33
C ARG A 107 -3.45 12.37 4.40
N GLY A 108 -3.47 11.12 3.97
CA GLY A 108 -2.46 10.50 3.14
C GLY A 108 -1.58 9.53 3.93
N ILE A 109 -1.04 8.55 3.22
CA ILE A 109 -0.05 7.59 3.70
C ILE A 109 1.15 7.65 2.77
N LEU A 110 2.34 7.68 3.37
CA LEU A 110 3.61 7.48 2.69
C LEU A 110 4.32 6.30 3.36
N GLU A 111 4.67 5.31 2.57
CA GLU A 111 5.45 4.16 3.02
C GLU A 111 6.82 4.15 2.36
N THR A 112 7.87 3.99 3.14
CA THR A 112 9.22 3.70 2.68
C THR A 112 9.56 2.27 3.07
N ILE A 113 9.74 1.42 2.08
CA ILE A 113 9.92 -0.02 2.25
C ILE A 113 11.34 -0.40 1.81
N THR A 114 12.12 -0.92 2.74
CA THR A 114 13.48 -1.40 2.47
C THR A 114 13.48 -2.92 2.33
N CYS A 115 14.04 -3.42 1.23
CA CYS A 115 14.12 -4.84 0.93
C CYS A 115 15.54 -5.24 0.53
N ARG A 116 15.85 -6.52 0.73
CA ARG A 116 17.04 -7.17 0.16
C ARG A 116 16.65 -7.89 -1.13
N LEU A 117 17.41 -7.66 -2.19
CA LEU A 117 17.25 -8.36 -3.46
C LEU A 117 18.03 -9.67 -3.46
N LYS A 118 17.56 -10.65 -4.21
CA LYS A 118 18.34 -11.84 -4.52
C LYS A 118 19.53 -11.51 -5.42
N PRO A 119 20.60 -12.32 -5.38
CA PRO A 119 21.76 -12.12 -6.25
C PRO A 119 21.38 -12.03 -7.72
N GLY A 120 21.93 -11.02 -8.41
CA GLY A 120 21.69 -10.79 -9.84
C GLY A 120 20.38 -10.07 -10.20
N VAL A 121 19.54 -9.75 -9.22
CA VAL A 121 18.34 -8.93 -9.44
C VAL A 121 18.73 -7.46 -9.49
N GLY A 122 18.27 -6.75 -10.51
CA GLY A 122 18.57 -5.34 -10.70
C GLY A 122 17.35 -4.51 -11.10
N HIS A 123 17.56 -3.21 -11.31
CA HIS A 123 16.53 -2.22 -11.60
C HIS A 123 15.58 -2.65 -12.73
N ALA A 124 16.12 -3.17 -13.85
CA ALA A 124 15.31 -3.52 -15.03
C ALA A 124 14.30 -4.64 -14.74
N GLN A 125 14.68 -5.63 -13.92
CA GLN A 125 13.79 -6.73 -13.54
C GLN A 125 12.66 -6.24 -12.61
N ILE A 126 12.98 -5.35 -11.66
CA ILE A 126 11.98 -4.73 -10.77
C ILE A 126 10.98 -3.92 -11.60
N ALA A 127 11.47 -3.07 -12.52
CA ALA A 127 10.63 -2.28 -13.40
C ALA A 127 9.69 -3.15 -14.25
N ALA A 128 10.23 -4.22 -14.84
CA ALA A 128 9.44 -5.15 -15.67
C ALA A 128 8.33 -5.84 -14.87
N VAL A 129 8.62 -6.26 -13.63
CA VAL A 129 7.64 -6.92 -12.76
C VAL A 129 6.52 -5.95 -12.36
N TYR A 130 6.84 -4.72 -11.99
CA TYR A 130 5.81 -3.73 -11.70
C TYR A 130 4.98 -3.38 -12.94
N GLN A 131 5.61 -3.19 -14.09
CA GLN A 131 4.90 -2.93 -15.33
C GLN A 131 3.96 -4.08 -15.71
N GLN A 132 4.41 -5.33 -15.56
CA GLN A 132 3.57 -6.49 -15.81
C GLN A 132 2.38 -6.58 -14.85
N ALA A 133 2.59 -6.23 -13.57
CA ALA A 133 1.54 -6.31 -12.55
C ALA A 133 0.49 -5.21 -12.70
N TYR A 134 0.87 -4.01 -13.17
CA TYR A 134 0.04 -2.81 -13.05
C TYR A 134 -0.25 -2.07 -14.35
N ALA A 135 0.21 -2.55 -15.52
CA ALA A 135 -0.04 -1.88 -16.81
C ALA A 135 -1.53 -1.68 -17.12
N ASP A 136 -2.37 -2.61 -16.68
CA ASP A 136 -3.83 -2.61 -16.87
C ASP A 136 -4.62 -2.22 -15.59
N LYS A 137 -3.93 -1.69 -14.57
CA LYS A 137 -4.53 -1.33 -13.27
C LYS A 137 -4.61 0.19 -13.12
N PRO A 138 -5.73 0.82 -13.51
CA PRO A 138 -5.83 2.27 -13.66
C PRO A 138 -5.69 3.05 -12.35
N LEU A 139 -5.84 2.40 -11.19
CA LEU A 139 -5.72 3.06 -9.88
C LEU A 139 -4.36 2.82 -9.20
N VAL A 140 -3.39 2.20 -9.92
CA VAL A 140 -1.98 2.14 -9.50
C VAL A 140 -1.15 2.89 -10.52
N ARG A 141 -0.34 3.86 -10.06
CA ARG A 141 0.52 4.65 -10.94
C ARG A 141 1.99 4.37 -10.61
N LEU A 142 2.74 3.98 -11.61
CA LEU A 142 4.18 3.71 -11.51
C LEU A 142 4.99 4.96 -11.90
N TYR A 143 6.01 5.26 -11.13
CA TYR A 143 6.95 6.34 -11.42
C TYR A 143 8.15 5.81 -12.21
N ASP A 144 8.36 6.31 -13.41
CA ASP A 144 9.54 5.98 -14.22
C ASP A 144 10.83 6.54 -13.63
N LYS A 145 10.73 7.67 -12.95
CA LYS A 145 11.85 8.37 -12.29
C LYS A 145 11.39 8.98 -10.97
N GLY A 146 12.25 8.86 -9.96
CA GLY A 146 11.98 9.41 -8.63
C GLY A 146 10.97 8.58 -7.85
N VAL A 147 10.38 9.20 -6.83
CA VAL A 147 9.45 8.56 -5.90
C VAL A 147 8.26 9.48 -5.62
N PRO A 148 7.09 8.93 -5.30
CA PRO A 148 5.91 9.72 -5.01
C PRO A 148 6.02 10.53 -3.71
N ALA A 149 5.14 11.53 -3.59
CA ALA A 149 4.94 12.31 -2.38
C ALA A 149 3.44 12.38 -2.06
N LEU A 150 3.08 12.68 -0.81
CA LEU A 150 1.68 12.76 -0.39
C LEU A 150 0.81 13.68 -1.25
N LYS A 151 1.35 14.82 -1.67
CA LYS A 151 0.64 15.79 -2.50
C LYS A 151 0.21 15.25 -3.87
N SER A 152 0.81 14.15 -4.35
CA SER A 152 0.43 13.55 -5.64
C SER A 152 -0.82 12.68 -5.54
N VAL A 153 -1.22 12.30 -4.34
CA VAL A 153 -2.31 11.34 -4.10
C VAL A 153 -3.41 11.88 -3.18
N GLU A 154 -3.16 12.97 -2.46
CA GLU A 154 -4.16 13.55 -1.54
C GLU A 154 -5.43 13.96 -2.30
N GLY A 155 -6.57 13.41 -1.88
CA GLY A 155 -7.86 13.59 -2.53
C GLY A 155 -8.09 12.76 -3.79
N LEU A 156 -7.17 11.86 -4.14
CA LEU A 156 -7.24 11.03 -5.34
C LEU A 156 -7.30 9.53 -4.99
N PRO A 157 -7.92 8.70 -5.86
CA PRO A 157 -8.11 7.27 -5.59
C PRO A 157 -6.92 6.40 -6.02
N PHE A 158 -5.73 6.97 -6.12
CA PHE A 158 -4.55 6.28 -6.64
C PHE A 158 -3.63 5.77 -5.52
N CYS A 159 -2.92 4.68 -5.82
CA CYS A 159 -1.68 4.30 -5.15
C CYS A 159 -0.52 4.57 -6.11
N ASP A 160 0.39 5.46 -5.74
CA ASP A 160 1.58 5.80 -6.49
C ASP A 160 2.76 4.98 -5.96
N ILE A 161 3.55 4.38 -6.86
CA ILE A 161 4.70 3.55 -6.51
C ILE A 161 5.92 4.00 -7.30
N GLY A 162 7.02 4.24 -6.60
CA GLY A 162 8.34 4.48 -7.18
C GLY A 162 9.39 3.71 -6.41
N PHE A 163 10.56 3.48 -7.01
CA PHE A 163 11.60 2.71 -6.36
C PHE A 163 13.01 3.13 -6.77
N ALA A 164 13.99 2.74 -5.96
CA ALA A 164 15.40 2.87 -6.25
C ALA A 164 16.13 1.58 -5.88
N VAL A 165 17.13 1.21 -6.68
CA VAL A 165 17.99 0.05 -6.46
C VAL A 165 19.43 0.51 -6.34
N GLN A 166 20.12 0.03 -5.33
CA GLN A 166 21.58 0.18 -5.20
C GLN A 166 22.15 -1.14 -4.71
N ASP A 167 23.08 -1.71 -5.46
CA ASP A 167 23.66 -3.04 -5.20
C ASP A 167 22.53 -4.08 -5.06
N ASP A 168 22.44 -4.74 -3.91
CA ASP A 168 21.40 -5.71 -3.58
C ASP A 168 20.31 -5.13 -2.65
N HIS A 169 20.20 -3.81 -2.57
CA HIS A 169 19.17 -3.13 -1.79
C HIS A 169 18.14 -2.48 -2.70
N LEU A 170 16.88 -2.63 -2.33
CA LEU A 170 15.74 -2.01 -2.95
C LEU A 170 15.02 -1.12 -1.92
N ILE A 171 14.76 0.11 -2.29
CA ILE A 171 13.83 0.97 -1.56
C ILE A 171 12.62 1.21 -2.47
N VAL A 172 11.44 0.81 -2.00
CA VAL A 172 10.16 1.15 -2.62
C VAL A 172 9.51 2.25 -1.81
N VAL A 173 8.99 3.25 -2.48
CA VAL A 173 8.17 4.29 -1.86
C VAL A 173 6.78 4.22 -2.46
N ALA A 174 5.78 4.07 -1.60
CA ALA A 174 4.38 4.10 -1.98
C ALA A 174 3.65 5.25 -1.29
N ALA A 175 2.76 5.90 -2.02
CA ALA A 175 1.90 6.95 -1.49
C ALA A 175 0.45 6.70 -1.91
N GLU A 176 -0.48 6.93 -0.98
CA GLU A 176 -1.92 6.87 -1.24
C GLU A 176 -2.69 7.80 -0.31
N ASP A 177 -3.91 8.15 -0.69
CA ASP A 177 -4.84 8.77 0.24
C ASP A 177 -5.47 7.69 1.12
N ASN A 178 -5.19 7.76 2.43
CA ASN A 178 -5.64 6.76 3.40
C ASN A 178 -7.17 6.64 3.54
N LEU A 179 -7.92 7.66 3.13
CA LEU A 179 -9.38 7.67 3.16
C LEU A 179 -10.00 7.27 1.81
N LEU A 180 -9.23 7.33 0.72
CA LEU A 180 -9.67 6.97 -0.63
C LEU A 180 -9.09 5.60 -1.03
N LYS A 181 -7.95 5.55 -1.68
CA LYS A 181 -7.38 4.25 -2.10
C LYS A 181 -7.14 3.32 -0.91
N GLY A 182 -6.74 3.86 0.23
CA GLY A 182 -6.59 3.11 1.48
C GLY A 182 -7.89 2.70 2.16
N ALA A 183 -9.07 3.13 1.66
CA ALA A 183 -10.36 2.84 2.29
C ALA A 183 -11.54 2.90 1.31
N ALA A 184 -12.22 4.07 1.22
CA ALA A 184 -13.51 4.19 0.55
C ALA A 184 -13.43 3.97 -0.96
N ALA A 185 -12.41 4.50 -1.64
CA ALA A 185 -12.26 4.31 -3.08
C ALA A 185 -12.00 2.84 -3.44
N GLN A 186 -11.20 2.12 -2.64
CA GLN A 186 -11.00 0.68 -2.85
C GLN A 186 -12.30 -0.12 -2.62
N ALA A 187 -13.13 0.28 -1.66
CA ALA A 187 -14.44 -0.33 -1.45
C ALA A 187 -15.35 -0.11 -2.67
N VAL A 188 -15.37 1.10 -3.24
CA VAL A 188 -16.12 1.41 -4.47
C VAL A 188 -15.56 0.64 -5.65
N GLN A 189 -14.23 0.58 -5.82
CA GLN A 189 -13.57 -0.22 -6.86
C GLN A 189 -13.98 -1.69 -6.78
N CYS A 190 -13.95 -2.29 -5.59
CA CYS A 190 -14.41 -3.66 -5.37
C CYS A 190 -15.90 -3.84 -5.73
N ALA A 191 -16.75 -2.88 -5.35
CA ALA A 191 -18.18 -2.90 -5.72
C ALA A 191 -18.38 -2.78 -7.23
N ASN A 192 -17.63 -1.90 -7.89
CA ASN A 192 -17.67 -1.77 -9.35
C ASN A 192 -17.36 -3.10 -10.05
N ILE A 193 -16.26 -3.75 -9.65
CA ILE A 193 -15.88 -5.07 -10.17
C ILE A 193 -16.98 -6.11 -9.87
N ARG A 194 -17.52 -6.12 -8.64
CA ARG A 194 -18.56 -7.06 -8.21
C ARG A 194 -19.83 -6.95 -9.05
N PHE A 195 -20.21 -5.76 -9.43
CA PHE A 195 -21.44 -5.49 -10.18
C PHE A 195 -21.23 -5.31 -11.69
N GLY A 196 -20.02 -5.55 -12.20
CA GLY A 196 -19.70 -5.48 -13.63
C GLY A 196 -19.63 -4.07 -14.20
N PHE A 197 -19.42 -3.07 -13.37
CA PHE A 197 -19.12 -1.70 -13.80
C PHE A 197 -17.63 -1.54 -14.15
N ALA A 198 -17.28 -0.46 -14.83
CA ALA A 198 -15.87 -0.09 -14.96
C ALA A 198 -15.30 0.14 -13.56
N GLU A 199 -14.13 -0.46 -13.26
CA GLU A 199 -13.56 -0.40 -11.89
C GLU A 199 -13.29 1.02 -11.39
N THR A 200 -13.12 1.97 -12.32
CA THR A 200 -12.90 3.40 -12.02
C THR A 200 -14.18 4.23 -11.97
N GLN A 201 -15.35 3.63 -12.20
CA GLN A 201 -16.60 4.37 -12.26
C GLN A 201 -16.84 5.16 -10.95
N SER A 202 -17.12 6.46 -11.09
CA SER A 202 -17.30 7.42 -9.98
C SER A 202 -16.07 7.62 -9.10
N LEU A 203 -14.90 7.18 -9.52
CA LEU A 203 -13.63 7.40 -8.84
C LEU A 203 -12.76 8.41 -9.58
N ILE A 204 -12.75 8.35 -10.90
CA ILE A 204 -12.07 9.29 -11.81
C ILE A 204 -12.96 9.59 -13.00
#